data_a6d688b8516b72a7ef2bbc2e2c1f193e
#
_entry.id   a6d688b8516b72a7ef2bbc2e2c1f193e
#
_cell.length_a   1.000
_cell.length_b   1.000
_cell.length_c   1.000
_cell.angle_alpha   90.00
_cell.angle_beta   90.00
_cell.angle_gamma   90.00
#
_symmetry.space_group_name_H-M   'P 1'
#
loop_
_entity.id
_entity.type
_entity.pdbx_description
1 polymer ?
#
loop_
_entity_poly.entity_id
_entity_poly.type
_entity_poly.pdbx_seq_one_letter_code
_entity_poly.pdbx_strand_id
1 'polypeptide(L)'
;MEKYLEAGKIINTHGIRGEVKIEPWADSPEFLKGFKALYIDSRPVKLLSARAHGRFLIAKLEGVDDMNAAEALKNRVVYIDRD
;
A
#
# COMPACT_ATOMS: atom_id res chain seq x y z
N MET A 1 -21.31 -10.85 -1.06
CA MET A 1 -20.47 -9.97 -1.88
C MET A 1 -19.30 -9.44 -1.06
N GLU A 2 -18.14 -9.47 -1.62
CA GLU A 2 -16.95 -9.01 -0.92
C GLU A 2 -16.94 -7.48 -0.78
N LYS A 3 -16.75 -7.02 0.44
CA LYS A 3 -16.59 -5.59 0.70
C LYS A 3 -15.20 -5.11 0.30
N TYR A 4 -14.21 -5.96 0.48
CA TYR A 4 -12.82 -5.61 0.20
C TYR A 4 -12.35 -6.28 -1.07
N LEU A 5 -11.60 -5.53 -1.87
CA LEU A 5 -11.04 -6.03 -3.12
C LEU A 5 -9.52 -6.01 -3.04
N GLU A 6 -8.91 -7.05 -3.56
CA GLU A 6 -7.45 -7.08 -3.71
C GLU A 6 -7.04 -5.98 -4.68
N ALA A 7 -6.13 -5.14 -4.25
CA ALA A 7 -5.71 -3.97 -5.02
C ALA A 7 -4.25 -4.01 -5.43
N GLY A 8 -3.44 -4.81 -4.75
CA GLY A 8 -2.04 -4.90 -5.06
C GLY A 8 -1.28 -5.67 -4.00
N LYS A 9 0.04 -5.59 -4.07
CA LYS A 9 0.90 -6.32 -3.16
C LYS A 9 2.10 -5.46 -2.81
N ILE A 10 2.47 -5.46 -1.53
CA ILE A 10 3.70 -4.82 -1.09
C ILE A 10 4.85 -5.73 -1.47
N ILE A 11 5.70 -5.28 -2.39
CA ILE A 11 6.76 -6.12 -2.93
C ILE A 11 8.13 -5.83 -2.34
N ASN A 12 8.29 -4.65 -1.76
CA ASN A 12 9.59 -4.27 -1.20
C ASN A 12 9.44 -3.06 -0.31
N THR A 13 10.51 -2.75 0.41
CA THR A 13 10.64 -1.48 1.14
C THR A 13 11.23 -0.43 0.19
N HIS A 14 11.08 0.85 0.56
CA HIS A 14 11.62 1.94 -0.22
C HIS A 14 12.22 2.99 0.72
N GLY A 15 13.54 2.97 0.84
CA GLY A 15 14.25 3.90 1.70
C GLY A 15 14.13 3.57 3.17
N ILE A 16 14.70 4.44 3.99
CA ILE A 16 14.83 4.18 5.43
C ILE A 16 13.68 4.74 6.26
N ARG A 17 12.79 5.52 5.64
CA ARG A 17 11.67 6.16 6.33
C ARG A 17 10.46 5.26 6.49
N GLY A 18 10.53 4.03 6.03
CA GLY A 18 9.42 3.12 6.14
C GLY A 18 8.43 3.18 4.98
N GLU A 19 8.81 3.81 3.87
CA GLU A 19 7.97 3.75 2.68
C GLU A 19 7.98 2.34 2.10
N VAL A 20 6.87 1.95 1.49
CA VAL A 20 6.72 0.64 0.87
C VAL A 20 6.47 0.79 -0.61
N LYS A 21 6.95 -0.18 -1.37
CA LYS A 21 6.73 -0.24 -2.81
C LYS A 21 5.59 -1.23 -3.06
N ILE A 22 4.51 -0.73 -3.66
CA ILE A 22 3.32 -1.52 -3.92
C ILE A 22 3.22 -1.78 -5.41
N GLU A 23 3.01 -3.03 -5.79
CA GLU A 23 2.68 -3.38 -7.16
C GLU A 23 1.15 -3.34 -7.29
N PRO A 24 0.60 -2.35 -7.96
CA PRO A 24 -0.85 -2.27 -8.11
C PRO A 24 -1.34 -3.30 -9.12
N TRP A 25 -2.50 -3.89 -8.84
CA TRP A 25 -3.15 -4.84 -9.74
C TRP A 25 -4.24 -4.17 -10.57
N ALA A 26 -4.40 -2.86 -10.39
CA ALA A 26 -5.25 -2.04 -11.24
C ALA A 26 -4.44 -1.55 -12.44
N ASP A 27 -5.11 -0.90 -13.38
CA ASP A 27 -4.47 -0.43 -14.62
C ASP A 27 -3.40 0.63 -14.36
N SER A 28 -3.49 1.35 -13.25
CA SER A 28 -2.60 2.47 -12.98
C SER A 28 -2.32 2.59 -11.48
N PRO A 29 -1.08 2.93 -11.08
CA PRO A 29 -0.79 3.20 -9.67
C PRO A 29 -1.56 4.40 -9.13
N GLU A 30 -1.98 5.31 -10.00
CA GLU A 30 -2.76 6.48 -9.61
C GLU A 30 -4.09 6.10 -8.97
N PHE A 31 -4.62 4.94 -9.32
CA PHE A 31 -5.88 4.46 -8.76
C PHE A 31 -5.82 4.38 -7.24
N LEU A 32 -4.73 3.86 -6.70
CA LEU A 32 -4.61 3.67 -5.25
C LEU A 32 -4.39 4.98 -4.50
N LYS A 33 -3.91 6.02 -5.17
CA LYS A 33 -3.67 7.31 -4.54
C LYS A 33 -4.96 7.97 -4.05
N GLY A 34 -6.08 7.58 -4.63
CA GLY A 34 -7.38 8.16 -4.26
C GLY A 34 -7.95 7.63 -2.95
N PHE A 35 -7.37 6.62 -2.36
CA PHE A 35 -7.89 6.03 -1.14
C PHE A 35 -7.20 6.60 0.09
N LYS A 36 -7.97 6.89 1.13
CA LYS A 36 -7.42 7.42 2.38
C LYS A 36 -6.79 6.35 3.22
N ALA A 37 -7.23 5.11 3.06
CA ALA A 37 -6.71 3.97 3.79
C ALA A 37 -6.68 2.76 2.90
N LEU A 38 -5.71 1.89 3.17
CA LEU A 38 -5.60 0.59 2.54
C LEU A 38 -5.78 -0.45 3.64
N TYR A 39 -6.20 -1.65 3.28
CA TYR A 39 -6.39 -2.71 4.26
C TYR A 39 -5.31 -3.76 4.09
N ILE A 40 -4.64 -4.06 5.19
CA ILE A 40 -3.57 -5.06 5.23
C ILE A 40 -3.88 -5.96 6.42
N ASP A 41 -3.96 -7.27 6.18
CA ASP A 41 -4.32 -8.24 7.22
C ASP A 41 -5.66 -7.89 7.89
N SER A 42 -6.62 -7.43 7.10
CA SER A 42 -7.97 -7.07 7.55
C SER A 42 -8.01 -5.83 8.45
N ARG A 43 -6.94 -5.04 8.47
CA ARG A 43 -6.87 -3.83 9.30
C ARG A 43 -6.70 -2.61 8.41
N PRO A 44 -7.43 -1.52 8.70
CA PRO A 44 -7.23 -0.29 7.96
C PRO A 44 -5.89 0.35 8.34
N VAL A 45 -5.15 0.76 7.33
CA VAL A 45 -3.88 1.47 7.52
C VAL A 45 -3.98 2.76 6.73
N LYS A 46 -3.85 3.89 7.41
CA LYS A 46 -4.01 5.18 6.76
C LYS A 46 -2.87 5.42 5.78
N LEU A 47 -3.24 5.87 4.58
CA LEU A 47 -2.29 6.22 3.53
C LEU A 47 -1.91 7.69 3.70
N LEU A 48 -0.72 7.94 4.19
CA LEU A 48 -0.26 9.31 4.48
C LEU A 48 0.20 10.03 3.23
N SER A 49 0.88 9.33 2.34
CA SER A 49 1.30 9.88 1.07
C SER A 49 1.54 8.75 0.09
N ALA A 50 1.45 9.07 -1.17
CA ALA A 50 1.69 8.09 -2.22
C ALA A 50 2.11 8.81 -3.49
N ARG A 51 3.02 8.20 -4.22
CA ARG A 51 3.44 8.72 -5.51
C ARG A 51 3.70 7.57 -6.47
N ALA A 52 3.40 7.80 -7.72
CA ALA A 52 3.68 6.82 -8.76
C ALA A 52 5.18 6.82 -9.06
N HIS A 53 5.73 5.64 -9.24
CA HIS A 53 7.13 5.46 -9.60
C HIS A 53 7.18 4.38 -10.67
N GLY A 54 7.16 4.79 -11.93
CA GLY A 54 6.95 3.86 -13.02
C GLY A 54 5.57 3.26 -12.90
N ARG A 55 5.48 1.95 -12.91
CA ARG A 55 4.20 1.24 -12.73
C ARG A 55 3.91 0.89 -11.28
N PHE A 56 4.77 1.31 -10.35
CA PHE A 56 4.62 1.00 -8.94
C PHE A 56 4.15 2.23 -8.19
N LEU A 57 3.70 2.01 -6.97
CA LEU A 57 3.30 3.07 -6.06
C LEU A 57 4.24 3.04 -4.86
N ILE A 58 4.82 4.20 -4.54
CA ILE A 58 5.62 4.35 -3.33
C ILE A 58 4.71 5.01 -2.30
N ALA A 59 4.44 4.31 -1.21
CA ALA A 59 3.46 4.75 -0.23
C ALA A 59 4.06 4.86 1.16
N LYS A 60 3.63 5.90 1.88
CA LYS A 60 3.94 6.06 3.30
C LYS A 60 2.69 5.75 4.07
N LEU A 61 2.76 4.75 4.95
CA LEU A 61 1.63 4.28 5.74
C LEU A 61 1.79 4.72 7.18
N GLU A 62 0.66 5.05 7.83
CA GLU A 62 0.68 5.43 9.23
C GLU A 62 1.16 4.27 10.10
N GLY A 63 2.08 4.57 11.01
CA GLY A 63 2.62 3.55 11.89
C GLY A 63 3.79 2.77 11.34
N VAL A 64 4.15 3.01 10.08
CA VAL A 64 5.28 2.34 9.44
C VAL A 64 6.35 3.40 9.21
N ASP A 65 7.24 3.56 10.19
CA ASP A 65 8.14 4.71 10.27
C ASP A 65 9.61 4.38 10.03
N ASP A 66 9.94 3.12 9.85
CA ASP A 66 11.31 2.72 9.57
C ASP A 66 11.34 1.50 8.66
N MET A 67 12.54 1.15 8.23
CA MET A 67 12.72 0.05 7.30
C MET A 67 12.27 -1.30 7.88
N ASN A 68 12.47 -1.51 9.17
CA ASN A 68 12.10 -2.78 9.80
C ASN A 68 10.58 -2.97 9.81
N ALA A 69 9.84 -1.90 10.09
CA ALA A 69 8.37 -1.97 10.07
C ALA A 69 7.88 -2.20 8.65
N ALA A 70 8.50 -1.55 7.67
CA ALA A 70 8.14 -1.75 6.26
C ALA A 70 8.47 -3.17 5.79
N GLU A 71 9.62 -3.70 6.22
CA GLU A 71 10.04 -5.05 5.86
C GLU A 71 9.05 -6.10 6.35
N ALA A 72 8.45 -5.87 7.51
CA ALA A 72 7.45 -6.78 8.07
C ALA A 72 6.20 -6.87 7.20
N LEU A 73 5.95 -5.87 6.36
CA LEU A 73 4.79 -5.86 5.47
C LEU A 73 5.08 -6.43 4.09
N LYS A 74 6.32 -6.78 3.83
CA LYS A 74 6.72 -7.31 2.52
C LYS A 74 5.92 -8.57 2.20
N ASN A 75 5.46 -8.65 0.95
CA ASN A 75 4.66 -9.76 0.44
C ASN A 75 3.21 -9.78 0.94
N ARG A 76 2.76 -8.73 1.64
CA ARG A 76 1.36 -8.65 2.05
C ARG A 76 0.51 -8.09 0.92
N VAL A 77 -0.68 -8.66 0.78
CA VAL A 77 -1.65 -8.18 -0.20
C VAL A 77 -2.36 -6.96 0.38
N VAL A 78 -2.55 -5.97 -0.46
CA VAL A 78 -3.23 -4.72 -0.09
C VAL A 78 -4.65 -4.77 -0.65
N TYR A 79 -5.62 -4.43 0.20
CA TYR A 79 -7.03 -4.42 -0.18
C TYR A 79 -7.58 -3.00 -0.11
N ILE A 80 -8.63 -2.75 -0.86
CA ILE A 80 -9.37 -1.49 -0.80
C ILE A 80 -10.82 -1.78 -0.41
N ASP A 81 -11.45 -0.78 0.20
CA ASP A 81 -12.86 -0.85 0.53
C ASP A 81 -13.65 -0.42 -0.71
N ARG A 82 -14.59 -1.26 -1.13
CA ARG A 82 -15.43 -0.96 -2.30
C ARG A 82 -16.36 0.22 -2.09
N ASP A 83 -16.72 0.46 -0.84
CA ASP A 83 -17.66 1.56 -0.53
C ASP A 83 -16.90 2.94 -0.41
#